data_d81b558f8c3c9676331cee841569c999
#
_entry.id   d81b558f8c3c9676331cee841569c999
#
_cell.length_a   1.000
_cell.length_b   1.000
_cell.length_c   1.000
_cell.angle_alpha   90.00
_cell.angle_beta   90.00
_cell.angle_gamma   90.00
#
_symmetry.space_group_name_H-M   'P 1'
#
loop_
_entity.id
_entity.type
_entity.pdbx_description
1 polymer ?
#
loop_
_entity_poly.entity_id
_entity_poly.type
_entity_poly.pdbx_seq_one_letter_code
_entity_poly.pdbx_strand_id
1 'polypeptide(L)'
;MLNYENLIGRFEEVIHSKEWSDLQNKFNKSNNIYILGHGGNLAVADHAAADITRLSNGQRLAQAPGSAILATSFINDTDWDQWMVSWMEAFTRNRTEEQISQSLVLGISSSGRSKDIIKALQWANTRGLNVACITSHPLSEKVENCTTVELGAEYYHTAEVLTLLLTYELTHGSGCATPPINQNRPDELKQLNWNKGIRKHSYPDETINLGIDFDGVIHKNSKGYHDGTIYDTPVDGIEDALKTLSEKYTLICYTAKAKPDRGLVNGKTGTQLVWEWLKQHGLDKYISKVTAEKPRAVAYIDDKAFRFSNWDICINELKDGGLL
;
A
#
# COMPACT_ATOMS: atom_id res chain seq x y z
N MET A 1 43.31 -5.19 3.04
CA MET A 1 42.38 -4.97 4.20
C MET A 1 41.40 -3.91 3.75
N LEU A 2 40.11 -4.14 3.85
CA LEU A 2 39.09 -3.14 3.50
C LEU A 2 39.31 -1.92 4.41
N ASN A 3 39.41 -0.74 3.83
CA ASN A 3 39.47 0.53 4.56
C ASN A 3 38.02 1.01 4.76
N TYR A 4 37.51 0.87 5.97
CA TYR A 4 36.15 1.26 6.29
C TYR A 4 35.96 2.77 6.52
N GLU A 5 37.02 3.57 6.33
CA GLU A 5 36.97 5.04 6.32
C GLU A 5 36.19 5.67 7.49
N ASN A 6 36.32 5.13 8.68
CA ASN A 6 35.58 5.61 9.85
C ASN A 6 34.04 5.61 9.62
N LEU A 7 33.51 4.49 9.12
CA LEU A 7 32.09 4.31 8.74
C LEU A 7 31.11 4.83 9.80
N ILE A 8 31.37 4.52 11.09
CA ILE A 8 30.49 4.92 12.20
C ILE A 8 30.49 6.43 12.39
N GLY A 9 31.68 7.05 12.43
CA GLY A 9 31.79 8.52 12.57
C GLY A 9 31.10 9.26 11.43
N ARG A 10 31.27 8.77 10.16
CA ARG A 10 30.57 9.34 9.01
C ARG A 10 29.05 9.18 9.11
N PHE A 11 28.58 8.04 9.55
CA PHE A 11 27.15 7.83 9.79
C PHE A 11 26.60 8.83 10.80
N GLU A 12 27.28 9.01 11.93
CA GLU A 12 26.89 9.97 12.98
C GLU A 12 26.90 11.41 12.44
N GLU A 13 27.92 11.81 11.70
CA GLU A 13 27.99 13.15 11.07
C GLU A 13 26.82 13.39 10.13
N VAL A 14 26.49 12.40 9.28
CA VAL A 14 25.40 12.52 8.29
C VAL A 14 24.04 12.62 8.97
N ILE A 15 23.74 11.75 9.94
CA ILE A 15 22.39 11.76 10.58
C ILE A 15 22.12 13.01 11.42
N HIS A 16 23.17 13.76 11.81
CA HIS A 16 23.05 15.04 12.50
C HIS A 16 23.13 16.25 11.56
N SER A 17 23.27 16.04 10.24
CA SER A 17 23.33 17.12 9.27
C SER A 17 21.96 17.75 8.99
N LYS A 18 21.99 18.99 8.52
CA LYS A 18 20.78 19.69 8.06
C LYS A 18 20.17 18.99 6.83
N GLU A 19 21.03 18.56 5.92
CA GLU A 19 20.63 17.88 4.67
C GLU A 19 19.91 16.55 4.97
N TRP A 20 20.36 15.82 5.98
CA TRP A 20 19.68 14.63 6.46
C TRP A 20 18.28 14.95 7.03
N SER A 21 18.19 15.95 7.88
CA SER A 21 16.91 16.41 8.41
C SER A 21 15.94 16.85 7.30
N ASP A 22 16.43 17.55 6.29
CA ASP A 22 15.64 17.98 5.13
C ASP A 22 15.17 16.78 4.29
N LEU A 23 16.01 15.74 4.11
CA LEU A 23 15.64 14.48 3.47
C LEU A 23 14.55 13.76 4.28
N GLN A 24 14.72 13.62 5.60
CA GLN A 24 13.70 13.01 6.46
C GLN A 24 12.35 13.73 6.37
N ASN A 25 12.37 15.07 6.33
CA ASN A 25 11.16 15.87 6.16
C ASN A 25 10.45 15.62 4.81
N LYS A 26 11.20 15.51 3.71
CA LYS A 26 10.65 15.14 2.40
C LYS A 26 10.10 13.73 2.41
N PHE A 27 10.83 12.79 2.98
CA PHE A 27 10.40 11.40 3.11
C PHE A 27 9.10 11.27 3.91
N ASN A 28 9.01 11.96 5.06
CA ASN A 28 7.85 11.89 5.94
C ASN A 28 6.57 12.49 5.32
N LYS A 29 6.73 13.43 4.38
CA LYS A 29 5.61 14.03 3.63
C LYS A 29 5.21 13.21 2.39
N SER A 30 5.96 12.16 2.05
CA SER A 30 5.77 11.40 0.82
C SER A 30 5.14 10.04 1.08
N ASN A 31 4.13 9.70 0.26
CA ASN A 31 3.45 8.40 0.27
C ASN A 31 3.96 7.46 -0.82
N ASN A 32 4.56 8.01 -1.89
CA ASN A 32 5.20 7.25 -2.97
C ASN A 32 6.69 7.60 -3.02
N ILE A 33 7.53 6.59 -2.95
CA ILE A 33 8.99 6.75 -2.93
C ILE A 33 9.57 6.00 -4.13
N TYR A 34 10.35 6.68 -4.95
CA TYR A 34 11.07 6.11 -6.08
C TYR A 34 12.56 6.20 -5.79
N ILE A 35 13.24 5.05 -5.72
CA ILE A 35 14.65 5.00 -5.32
C ILE A 35 15.48 4.53 -6.52
N LEU A 36 16.41 5.37 -6.98
CA LEU A 36 17.21 5.13 -8.18
C LEU A 36 18.66 4.83 -7.80
N GLY A 37 19.28 3.87 -8.46
CA GLY A 37 20.68 3.50 -8.21
C GLY A 37 21.24 2.60 -9.29
N HIS A 38 22.57 2.35 -9.24
CA HIS A 38 23.26 1.41 -10.11
C HIS A 38 24.10 0.43 -9.28
N GLY A 39 24.29 -0.80 -9.78
CA GLY A 39 25.16 -1.79 -9.15
C GLY A 39 24.77 -2.04 -7.68
N GLY A 40 25.73 -1.88 -6.77
CA GLY A 40 25.48 -2.01 -5.33
C GLY A 40 24.47 -1.00 -4.80
N ASN A 41 24.47 0.22 -5.32
CA ASN A 41 23.44 1.21 -4.97
C ASN A 41 22.06 0.83 -5.46
N LEU A 42 21.90 0.07 -6.56
CA LEU A 42 20.61 -0.48 -6.97
C LEU A 42 20.15 -1.59 -6.01
N ALA A 43 21.07 -2.42 -5.55
CA ALA A 43 20.74 -3.42 -4.52
C ALA A 43 20.27 -2.75 -3.22
N VAL A 44 20.92 -1.65 -2.81
CA VAL A 44 20.47 -0.84 -1.66
C VAL A 44 19.09 -0.23 -1.93
N ALA A 45 18.86 0.31 -3.13
CA ALA A 45 17.59 0.90 -3.52
C ALA A 45 16.43 -0.10 -3.48
N ASP A 46 16.63 -1.32 -4.04
CA ASP A 46 15.64 -2.39 -4.02
C ASP A 46 15.35 -2.86 -2.60
N HIS A 47 16.39 -3.04 -1.77
CA HIS A 47 16.23 -3.42 -0.38
C HIS A 47 15.46 -2.37 0.41
N ALA A 48 15.83 -1.09 0.26
CA ALA A 48 15.15 0.03 0.91
C ALA A 48 13.68 0.13 0.46
N ALA A 49 13.40 -0.03 -0.84
CA ALA A 49 12.03 -0.02 -1.36
C ALA A 49 11.17 -1.13 -0.77
N ALA A 50 11.72 -2.34 -0.63
CA ALA A 50 11.06 -3.47 0.01
C ALA A 50 10.76 -3.19 1.49
N ASP A 51 11.74 -2.69 2.25
CA ASP A 51 11.58 -2.40 3.67
C ASP A 51 10.60 -1.23 3.92
N ILE A 52 10.70 -0.13 3.20
CA ILE A 52 9.78 0.99 3.31
C ILE A 52 8.34 0.54 3.03
N THR A 53 8.11 -0.22 1.96
CA THR A 53 6.79 -0.72 1.62
C THR A 53 6.24 -1.66 2.69
N ARG A 54 7.07 -2.60 3.15
CA ARG A 54 6.67 -3.63 4.13
C ARG A 54 6.44 -3.07 5.52
N LEU A 55 7.32 -2.15 5.98
CA LEU A 55 7.34 -1.68 7.37
C LEU A 55 6.48 -0.43 7.61
N SER A 56 6.06 0.27 6.56
CA SER A 56 5.26 1.50 6.71
C SER A 56 3.78 1.27 7.02
N ASN A 57 3.36 0.04 7.27
CA ASN A 57 1.94 -0.30 7.54
C ASN A 57 0.96 0.22 6.47
N GLY A 58 1.38 0.19 5.20
CA GLY A 58 0.60 0.66 4.07
C GLY A 58 0.56 2.18 3.89
N GLN A 59 1.34 2.94 4.66
CA GLN A 59 1.40 4.40 4.55
C GLN A 59 2.27 4.85 3.37
N ARG A 60 3.24 4.04 2.95
CA ARG A 60 4.16 4.35 1.85
C ARG A 60 4.29 3.17 0.90
N LEU A 61 4.36 3.48 -0.37
CA LEU A 61 4.74 2.55 -1.42
C LEU A 61 6.08 3.00 -1.98
N ALA A 62 7.11 2.17 -1.86
CA ALA A 62 8.40 2.43 -2.43
C ALA A 62 8.72 1.47 -3.58
N GLN A 63 9.42 1.95 -4.59
CA GLN A 63 9.79 1.21 -5.79
C GLN A 63 11.19 1.59 -6.22
N ALA A 64 11.91 0.61 -6.78
CA ALA A 64 13.19 0.80 -7.43
C ALA A 64 13.22 0.05 -8.77
N PRO A 65 14.05 0.46 -9.75
CA PRO A 65 14.08 -0.17 -11.06
C PRO A 65 14.92 -1.46 -11.10
N GLY A 66 14.71 -2.37 -10.13
CA GLY A 66 15.49 -3.59 -9.95
C GLY A 66 15.22 -4.70 -10.98
N SER A 67 14.17 -4.59 -11.79
CA SER A 67 13.89 -5.55 -12.85
C SER A 67 14.83 -5.37 -14.05
N ALA A 68 15.73 -6.33 -14.28
CA ALA A 68 16.62 -6.31 -15.44
C ALA A 68 15.86 -6.30 -16.77
N ILE A 69 14.72 -6.98 -16.85
CA ILE A 69 13.89 -7.01 -18.06
C ILE A 69 13.35 -5.60 -18.35
N LEU A 70 12.79 -4.94 -17.35
CA LEU A 70 12.21 -3.62 -17.50
C LEU A 70 13.29 -2.57 -17.80
N ALA A 71 14.42 -2.60 -17.07
CA ALA A 71 15.53 -1.69 -17.29
C ALA A 71 16.10 -1.80 -18.71
N THR A 72 16.37 -3.05 -19.15
CA THR A 72 16.94 -3.27 -20.49
C THR A 72 15.97 -2.93 -21.62
N SER A 73 14.64 -3.07 -21.42
CA SER A 73 13.68 -2.63 -22.42
C SER A 73 13.69 -1.10 -22.56
N PHE A 74 13.68 -0.35 -21.47
CA PHE A 74 13.76 1.10 -21.52
C PHE A 74 15.08 1.60 -22.11
N ILE A 75 16.22 0.94 -21.78
CA ILE A 75 17.52 1.28 -22.37
C ILE A 75 17.51 1.05 -23.89
N ASN A 76 16.92 -0.06 -24.34
CA ASN A 76 16.82 -0.38 -25.76
C ASN A 76 15.92 0.58 -26.52
N ASP A 77 14.81 1.00 -25.90
CA ASP A 77 13.82 1.85 -26.55
C ASP A 77 14.17 3.34 -26.51
N THR A 78 15.11 3.73 -25.64
CA THR A 78 15.61 5.09 -25.52
C THR A 78 17.14 5.12 -25.63
N ASP A 79 17.83 5.38 -24.53
CA ASP A 79 19.26 5.26 -24.36
C ASP A 79 19.63 5.15 -22.88
N TRP A 80 20.93 4.93 -22.60
CA TRP A 80 21.42 4.80 -21.23
C TRP A 80 21.16 6.05 -20.36
N ASP A 81 21.19 7.22 -20.94
CA ASP A 81 21.00 8.48 -20.20
C ASP A 81 19.52 8.80 -19.91
N GLN A 82 18.57 8.19 -20.65
CA GLN A 82 17.13 8.51 -20.57
C GLN A 82 16.27 7.41 -19.94
N TRP A 83 16.77 6.20 -19.80
CA TRP A 83 15.95 5.06 -19.39
C TRP A 83 15.30 5.24 -18.01
N MET A 84 15.98 5.89 -17.03
CA MET A 84 15.41 6.17 -15.72
C MET A 84 14.30 7.22 -15.78
N VAL A 85 14.40 8.20 -16.66
CA VAL A 85 13.30 9.15 -16.95
C VAL A 85 12.10 8.38 -17.49
N SER A 86 12.29 7.51 -18.49
CA SER A 86 11.22 6.71 -19.07
C SER A 86 10.58 5.77 -18.07
N TRP A 87 11.39 5.17 -17.17
CA TRP A 87 10.90 4.39 -16.06
C TRP A 87 10.02 5.23 -15.13
N MET A 88 10.49 6.41 -14.71
CA MET A 88 9.72 7.34 -13.88
C MET A 88 8.41 7.77 -14.55
N GLU A 89 8.44 8.08 -15.84
CA GLU A 89 7.23 8.41 -16.61
C GLU A 89 6.21 7.28 -16.59
N ALA A 90 6.64 6.05 -16.80
CA ALA A 90 5.76 4.89 -16.81
C ALA A 90 5.07 4.69 -15.42
N PHE A 91 5.81 4.87 -14.33
CA PHE A 91 5.31 4.66 -12.97
C PHE A 91 4.55 5.84 -12.37
N THR A 92 4.65 7.03 -12.98
CA THR A 92 3.96 8.25 -12.51
C THR A 92 2.87 8.74 -13.45
N ARG A 93 2.73 8.17 -14.64
CA ARG A 93 1.81 8.56 -15.73
C ARG A 93 0.37 8.82 -15.28
N ASN A 94 -0.15 7.99 -14.38
CA ASN A 94 -1.53 8.03 -13.94
C ASN A 94 -1.68 8.63 -12.52
N ARG A 95 -0.66 9.33 -12.01
CA ARG A 95 -0.71 9.99 -10.71
C ARG A 95 -1.39 11.35 -10.83
N THR A 96 -2.23 11.67 -9.86
CA THR A 96 -2.81 13.02 -9.73
C THR A 96 -1.74 14.03 -9.29
N GLU A 97 -1.99 15.33 -9.45
CA GLU A 97 -1.07 16.38 -8.97
C GLU A 97 -0.80 16.27 -7.46
N GLU A 98 -1.82 15.93 -6.69
CA GLU A 98 -1.68 15.69 -5.25
C GLU A 98 -0.73 14.50 -4.98
N GLN A 99 -0.92 13.38 -5.67
CA GLN A 99 -0.04 12.21 -5.54
C GLN A 99 1.40 12.52 -6.00
N ILE A 100 1.58 13.35 -7.02
CA ILE A 100 2.88 13.83 -7.48
C ILE A 100 3.57 14.66 -6.39
N SER A 101 2.89 15.63 -5.81
CA SER A 101 3.43 16.48 -4.73
C SER A 101 3.77 15.69 -3.45
N GLN A 102 3.09 14.55 -3.23
CA GLN A 102 3.33 13.59 -2.15
C GLN A 102 4.27 12.45 -2.56
N SER A 103 5.06 12.64 -3.58
CA SER A 103 6.06 11.66 -4.05
C SER A 103 7.48 12.18 -3.84
N LEU A 104 8.41 11.26 -3.53
CA LEU A 104 9.84 11.52 -3.41
C LEU A 104 10.60 10.65 -4.40
N VAL A 105 11.52 11.27 -5.13
CA VAL A 105 12.57 10.58 -5.90
C VAL A 105 13.88 10.71 -5.16
N LEU A 106 14.42 9.58 -4.72
CA LEU A 106 15.71 9.48 -4.03
C LEU A 106 16.74 8.85 -4.98
N GLY A 107 17.66 9.64 -5.50
CA GLY A 107 18.81 9.14 -6.24
C GLY A 107 19.92 8.67 -5.31
N ILE A 108 20.56 7.55 -5.63
CA ILE A 108 21.76 7.06 -4.96
C ILE A 108 22.88 6.97 -6.00
N SER A 109 23.84 7.90 -5.90
CA SER A 109 24.94 7.99 -6.87
C SER A 109 26.24 8.29 -6.14
N SER A 110 27.03 7.26 -5.76
CA SER A 110 28.27 7.45 -5.01
C SER A 110 29.24 8.43 -5.67
N SER A 111 29.34 8.45 -7.00
CA SER A 111 30.20 9.38 -7.74
C SER A 111 29.61 10.77 -7.98
N GLY A 112 28.31 10.94 -7.81
CA GLY A 112 27.59 12.15 -8.21
C GLY A 112 27.54 12.41 -9.73
N ARG A 113 27.91 11.40 -10.57
CA ARG A 113 28.10 11.56 -12.03
C ARG A 113 27.19 10.66 -12.88
N SER A 114 26.28 9.91 -12.28
CA SER A 114 25.33 9.06 -13.02
C SER A 114 24.33 9.94 -13.76
N LYS A 115 24.53 10.13 -15.06
CA LYS A 115 23.74 11.08 -15.87
C LYS A 115 22.26 10.75 -15.90
N ASP A 116 21.91 9.51 -16.02
CA ASP A 116 20.53 9.02 -16.01
C ASP A 116 19.83 9.31 -14.67
N ILE A 117 20.51 9.10 -13.53
CA ILE A 117 19.99 9.48 -12.20
C ILE A 117 19.80 10.99 -12.14
N ILE A 118 20.79 11.78 -12.56
CA ILE A 118 20.70 13.24 -12.54
C ILE A 118 19.55 13.73 -13.42
N LYS A 119 19.41 13.21 -14.65
CA LYS A 119 18.31 13.55 -15.55
C LYS A 119 16.95 13.16 -14.97
N ALA A 120 16.86 12.00 -14.33
CA ALA A 120 15.63 11.58 -13.67
C ALA A 120 15.24 12.49 -12.49
N LEU A 121 16.23 12.95 -11.70
CA LEU A 121 16.00 13.93 -10.63
C LEU A 121 15.60 15.30 -11.19
N GLN A 122 16.26 15.78 -12.26
CA GLN A 122 15.89 17.03 -12.94
C GLN A 122 14.47 16.95 -13.50
N TRP A 123 14.14 15.86 -14.20
CA TRP A 123 12.80 15.61 -14.72
C TRP A 123 11.76 15.56 -13.59
N ALA A 124 12.03 14.82 -12.50
CA ALA A 124 11.13 14.70 -11.38
C ALA A 124 10.83 16.06 -10.72
N ASN A 125 11.86 16.90 -10.54
CA ASN A 125 11.68 18.25 -10.04
C ASN A 125 10.78 19.11 -10.95
N THR A 126 10.94 19.03 -12.27
CA THR A 126 10.07 19.77 -13.21
C THR A 126 8.62 19.29 -13.19
N ARG A 127 8.39 18.04 -12.79
CA ARG A 127 7.06 17.45 -12.63
C ARG A 127 6.43 17.71 -11.26
N GLY A 128 7.14 18.38 -10.35
CA GLY A 128 6.64 18.72 -9.02
C GLY A 128 6.81 17.63 -7.96
N LEU A 129 7.59 16.55 -8.25
CA LEU A 129 7.97 15.58 -7.23
C LEU A 129 9.04 16.17 -6.31
N ASN A 130 9.07 15.75 -5.05
CA ASN A 130 10.21 16.04 -4.18
C ASN A 130 11.42 15.25 -4.66
N VAL A 131 12.60 15.87 -4.63
CA VAL A 131 13.84 15.25 -5.08
C VAL A 131 14.92 15.33 -4.01
N ALA A 132 15.67 14.23 -3.86
CA ALA A 132 16.83 14.14 -3.00
C ALA A 132 17.87 13.19 -3.60
N CYS A 133 19.13 13.34 -3.19
CA CYS A 133 20.22 12.47 -3.60
C CYS A 133 21.12 12.14 -2.42
N ILE A 134 21.53 10.88 -2.29
CA ILE A 134 22.63 10.46 -1.43
C ILE A 134 23.84 10.21 -2.34
N THR A 135 24.95 10.84 -2.03
CA THR A 135 26.15 10.84 -2.86
C THR A 135 27.40 10.98 -2.01
N SER A 136 28.58 10.53 -2.51
CA SER A 136 29.85 10.81 -1.84
C SER A 136 30.55 12.06 -2.36
N HIS A 137 30.16 12.53 -3.53
CA HIS A 137 30.71 13.73 -4.17
C HIS A 137 29.59 14.62 -4.67
N PRO A 138 29.79 15.92 -4.82
CA PRO A 138 28.83 16.84 -5.41
C PRO A 138 28.30 16.33 -6.75
N LEU A 139 27.02 16.58 -7.01
CA LEU A 139 26.43 16.23 -8.29
C LEU A 139 27.13 16.99 -9.43
N SER A 140 27.46 16.28 -10.53
CA SER A 140 28.14 16.86 -11.67
C SER A 140 27.33 17.93 -12.44
N GLU A 141 26.00 17.90 -12.24
CA GLU A 141 25.07 18.87 -12.81
C GLU A 141 24.07 19.31 -11.73
N LYS A 142 23.63 20.55 -11.79
CA LYS A 142 22.68 21.11 -10.85
C LYS A 142 21.30 20.46 -10.99
N VAL A 143 20.72 20.07 -9.88
CA VAL A 143 19.32 19.68 -9.76
C VAL A 143 18.62 20.66 -8.80
N GLU A 144 17.69 21.44 -9.34
CA GLU A 144 16.98 22.44 -8.54
C GLU A 144 16.13 21.77 -7.43
N ASN A 145 16.07 22.41 -6.27
CA ASN A 145 15.31 21.94 -5.09
C ASN A 145 15.72 20.53 -4.58
N CYS A 146 16.86 19.99 -5.03
CA CYS A 146 17.35 18.70 -4.57
C CYS A 146 18.03 18.83 -3.21
N THR A 147 17.59 18.01 -2.25
CA THR A 147 18.34 17.82 -1.00
C THR A 147 19.47 16.83 -1.26
N THR A 148 20.71 17.26 -1.19
CA THR A 148 21.87 16.41 -1.43
C THR A 148 22.55 16.08 -0.11
N VAL A 149 22.54 14.80 0.26
CA VAL A 149 23.22 14.26 1.45
C VAL A 149 24.57 13.71 1.00
N GLU A 150 25.65 14.39 1.43
CA GLU A 150 27.01 14.01 1.06
C GLU A 150 27.63 13.08 2.13
N LEU A 151 28.14 11.93 1.69
CA LEU A 151 28.73 10.91 2.54
C LEU A 151 30.22 11.17 2.84
N GLY A 152 30.91 11.88 1.97
CA GLY A 152 32.34 12.11 2.00
C GLY A 152 33.20 10.84 1.90
N ALA A 153 32.64 9.72 1.43
CA ALA A 153 33.33 8.44 1.27
C ALA A 153 34.14 8.43 -0.02
N GLU A 154 35.37 7.90 0.02
CA GLU A 154 36.25 7.79 -1.16
C GLU A 154 36.07 6.47 -1.93
N TYR A 155 35.59 5.41 -1.24
CA TYR A 155 35.45 4.06 -1.82
C TYR A 155 33.99 3.65 -1.97
N TYR A 156 33.68 2.98 -3.08
CA TYR A 156 32.31 2.50 -3.38
C TYR A 156 31.71 1.64 -2.27
N HIS A 157 32.48 0.68 -1.73
CA HIS A 157 31.98 -0.20 -0.69
C HIS A 157 31.62 0.56 0.60
N THR A 158 32.39 1.57 0.98
CA THR A 158 32.07 2.43 2.13
C THR A 158 30.80 3.21 1.85
N ALA A 159 30.69 3.81 0.66
CA ALA A 159 29.51 4.57 0.26
C ALA A 159 28.26 3.70 0.24
N GLU A 160 28.31 2.50 -0.33
CA GLU A 160 27.19 1.57 -0.41
C GLU A 160 26.72 1.09 0.96
N VAL A 161 27.65 0.69 1.84
CA VAL A 161 27.30 0.27 3.22
C VAL A 161 26.74 1.43 4.02
N LEU A 162 27.33 2.62 3.92
CA LEU A 162 26.84 3.82 4.61
C LEU A 162 25.43 4.19 4.11
N THR A 163 25.20 4.14 2.81
CA THR A 163 23.87 4.37 2.23
C THR A 163 22.85 3.35 2.72
N LEU A 164 23.23 2.08 2.85
CA LEU A 164 22.35 1.05 3.42
C LEU A 164 21.97 1.36 4.87
N LEU A 165 22.92 1.75 5.70
CA LEU A 165 22.65 2.18 7.08
C LEU A 165 21.72 3.39 7.12
N LEU A 166 21.93 4.36 6.24
CA LEU A 166 21.11 5.56 6.15
C LEU A 166 19.67 5.24 5.68
N THR A 167 19.48 4.27 4.77
CA THR A 167 18.14 3.86 4.38
C THR A 167 17.39 3.15 5.50
N TYR A 168 18.07 2.39 6.35
CA TYR A 168 17.50 1.86 7.59
C TYR A 168 17.09 2.99 8.53
N GLU A 169 18.00 3.94 8.79
CA GLU A 169 17.73 5.09 9.65
C GLU A 169 16.55 5.92 9.14
N LEU A 170 16.47 6.16 7.82
CA LEU A 170 15.36 6.86 7.20
C LEU A 170 14.02 6.13 7.42
N THR A 171 14.01 4.81 7.28
CA THR A 171 12.83 3.97 7.49
C THR A 171 12.42 3.95 8.96
N HIS A 172 13.36 3.75 9.88
CA HIS A 172 13.12 3.71 11.32
C HIS A 172 12.75 5.08 11.89
N GLY A 173 13.45 6.13 11.50
CA GLY A 173 13.20 7.50 11.93
C GLY A 173 11.82 8.02 11.54
N SER A 174 11.18 7.38 10.54
CA SER A 174 9.79 7.65 10.15
C SER A 174 8.74 6.89 10.97
N GLY A 175 9.14 6.15 12.00
CA GLY A 175 8.25 5.34 12.84
C GLY A 175 7.98 3.92 12.33
N CYS A 176 8.71 3.46 11.32
CA CYS A 176 8.60 2.12 10.75
C CYS A 176 9.63 1.18 11.41
N ALA A 177 9.31 0.62 12.56
CA ALA A 177 10.23 -0.24 13.29
C ALA A 177 10.43 -1.61 12.63
N THR A 178 11.68 -2.04 12.45
CA THR A 178 12.01 -3.40 12.06
C THR A 178 11.80 -4.35 13.23
N PRO A 179 11.06 -5.46 13.07
CA PRO A 179 10.91 -6.42 14.15
C PRO A 179 12.25 -7.12 14.45
N PRO A 180 12.53 -7.48 15.72
CA PRO A 180 13.68 -8.30 16.06
C PRO A 180 13.70 -9.64 15.30
N ILE A 181 14.89 -10.16 14.98
CA ILE A 181 15.07 -11.39 14.16
C ILE A 181 14.31 -12.58 14.76
N ASN A 182 14.26 -12.71 16.09
CA ASN A 182 13.57 -13.78 16.79
C ASN A 182 12.05 -13.64 16.82
N GLN A 183 11.46 -12.52 16.37
CA GLN A 183 10.01 -12.34 16.25
C GLN A 183 9.43 -12.90 14.95
N ASN A 184 10.25 -13.33 14.01
CA ASN A 184 9.82 -13.95 12.74
C ASN A 184 9.51 -15.45 12.86
N ARG A 185 9.22 -15.96 14.06
CA ARG A 185 8.74 -17.34 14.21
C ARG A 185 7.27 -17.42 13.83
N PRO A 186 6.81 -18.50 13.17
CA PRO A 186 5.40 -18.66 12.79
C PRO A 186 4.42 -18.48 13.94
N ASP A 187 4.80 -18.87 15.18
CA ASP A 187 3.96 -18.74 16.37
C ASP A 187 3.89 -17.30 16.89
N GLU A 188 4.89 -16.47 16.61
CA GLU A 188 4.93 -15.06 16.96
C GLU A 188 4.27 -14.19 15.89
N LEU A 189 4.28 -14.60 14.63
CA LEU A 189 3.46 -14.02 13.56
C LEU A 189 1.96 -14.18 13.84
N LYS A 190 1.56 -15.23 14.55
CA LYS A 190 0.18 -15.37 15.07
C LYS A 190 -0.16 -14.32 16.15
N GLN A 191 0.86 -13.78 16.84
CA GLN A 191 0.71 -12.70 17.83
C GLN A 191 0.89 -11.29 17.26
N LEU A 192 1.42 -11.15 16.05
CA LEU A 192 1.27 -9.91 15.28
C LEU A 192 -0.22 -9.74 15.02
N ASN A 193 -0.84 -9.15 16.01
CA ASN A 193 -2.26 -8.94 16.13
C ASN A 193 -2.88 -8.40 14.83
N TRP A 194 -3.21 -9.27 13.91
CA TRP A 194 -4.21 -8.98 12.88
C TRP A 194 -5.52 -8.52 13.51
N ASN A 195 -5.67 -8.73 14.82
CA ASN A 195 -6.81 -8.31 15.64
C ASN A 195 -6.70 -6.86 16.18
N LYS A 196 -5.55 -6.18 16.10
CA LYS A 196 -5.38 -4.80 16.59
C LYS A 196 -5.16 -3.77 15.49
N GLY A 197 -4.99 -4.19 14.26
CA GLY A 197 -4.85 -3.31 13.12
C GLY A 197 -6.03 -3.49 12.17
N ILE A 198 -7.09 -2.77 12.37
CA ILE A 198 -7.81 -2.26 11.21
C ILE A 198 -6.70 -1.61 10.39
N ARG A 199 -6.32 -2.22 9.24
CA ARG A 199 -5.42 -1.56 8.31
C ARG A 199 -5.95 -0.15 8.16
N LYS A 200 -5.15 0.88 8.46
CA LYS A 200 -5.52 2.23 8.06
C LYS A 200 -5.48 2.21 6.55
N HIS A 201 -6.64 1.98 5.96
CA HIS A 201 -6.81 1.89 4.53
C HIS A 201 -6.51 3.26 3.94
N SER A 202 -5.76 3.28 2.85
CA SER A 202 -5.37 4.51 2.13
C SER A 202 -6.53 5.15 1.37
N TYR A 203 -7.72 4.54 1.42
CA TYR A 203 -8.92 5.04 0.77
C TYR A 203 -9.95 5.47 1.84
N PRO A 204 -10.42 6.73 1.81
CA PRO A 204 -11.41 7.24 2.76
C PRO A 204 -12.63 6.31 2.90
N ASP A 205 -13.11 5.75 1.79
CA ASP A 205 -14.28 4.87 1.74
C ASP A 205 -14.10 3.57 2.54
N GLU A 206 -12.86 3.07 2.67
CA GLU A 206 -12.56 1.83 3.41
C GLU A 206 -12.62 2.03 4.93
N THR A 207 -12.56 3.25 5.41
CA THR A 207 -12.57 3.56 6.84
C THR A 207 -13.97 3.76 7.40
N ILE A 208 -14.94 4.03 6.54
CA ILE A 208 -16.31 4.39 6.92
C ILE A 208 -17.36 3.38 6.45
N ASN A 209 -17.04 2.55 5.46
CA ASN A 209 -17.98 1.57 4.92
C ASN A 209 -17.91 0.23 5.68
N LEU A 210 -19.07 -0.39 5.89
CA LEU A 210 -19.21 -1.76 6.38
C LEU A 210 -20.05 -2.54 5.38
N GLY A 211 -19.49 -3.65 4.86
CA GLY A 211 -20.20 -4.54 3.96
C GLY A 211 -21.03 -5.55 4.75
N ILE A 212 -22.32 -5.72 4.40
CA ILE A 212 -23.22 -6.66 5.08
C ILE A 212 -23.89 -7.50 4.00
N ASP A 213 -23.78 -8.83 4.09
CA ASP A 213 -24.52 -9.73 3.22
C ASP A 213 -26.02 -9.67 3.52
N PHE A 214 -26.80 -10.04 2.54
CA PHE A 214 -28.24 -10.01 2.65
C PHE A 214 -28.83 -11.37 3.09
N ASP A 215 -28.51 -12.43 2.36
CA ASP A 215 -29.09 -13.75 2.57
C ASP A 215 -28.39 -14.49 3.71
N GLY A 216 -29.07 -14.81 4.78
CA GLY A 216 -28.52 -15.43 5.98
C GLY A 216 -28.05 -14.44 7.04
N VAL A 217 -27.92 -13.14 6.70
CA VAL A 217 -27.43 -12.08 7.60
C VAL A 217 -28.51 -11.04 7.88
N ILE A 218 -29.10 -10.42 6.88
CA ILE A 218 -30.23 -9.48 7.04
C ILE A 218 -31.55 -10.20 6.89
N HIS A 219 -31.69 -11.01 5.85
CA HIS A 219 -32.83 -11.84 5.51
C HIS A 219 -32.57 -13.27 5.96
N LYS A 220 -33.47 -13.93 6.69
CA LYS A 220 -33.27 -15.28 7.27
C LYS A 220 -32.92 -16.36 6.22
N ASN A 221 -33.45 -16.23 5.02
CA ASN A 221 -33.16 -17.13 3.89
C ASN A 221 -33.29 -18.64 4.23
N SER A 222 -34.31 -19.00 5.00
CA SER A 222 -34.46 -20.35 5.55
C SER A 222 -34.59 -21.47 4.51
N LYS A 223 -35.03 -21.14 3.30
CA LYS A 223 -35.16 -22.09 2.19
C LYS A 223 -33.97 -22.06 1.20
N GLY A 224 -32.94 -21.22 1.47
CA GLY A 224 -31.86 -21.00 0.54
C GLY A 224 -32.34 -20.37 -0.78
N TYR A 225 -31.66 -20.70 -1.90
CA TYR A 225 -32.12 -20.28 -3.22
C TYR A 225 -33.44 -20.96 -3.58
N HIS A 226 -34.47 -20.18 -3.91
CA HIS A 226 -35.79 -20.65 -4.29
C HIS A 226 -36.13 -20.15 -5.70
N ASP A 227 -37.11 -19.30 -5.86
CA ASP A 227 -37.60 -18.76 -7.14
C ASP A 227 -37.07 -17.37 -7.49
N GLY A 228 -36.12 -16.88 -6.68
CA GLY A 228 -35.53 -15.54 -6.83
C GLY A 228 -36.28 -14.44 -6.08
N THR A 229 -37.46 -14.74 -5.51
CA THR A 229 -38.18 -13.81 -4.61
C THR A 229 -37.47 -13.68 -3.26
N ILE A 230 -37.85 -12.68 -2.49
CA ILE A 230 -37.44 -12.51 -1.08
C ILE A 230 -38.66 -12.89 -0.23
N TYR A 231 -38.59 -14.03 0.41
CA TYR A 231 -39.75 -14.70 0.98
C TYR A 231 -39.80 -14.75 2.51
N ASP A 232 -38.67 -14.46 3.18
CA ASP A 232 -38.52 -14.66 4.60
C ASP A 232 -38.53 -13.35 5.38
N THR A 233 -38.50 -13.44 6.70
CA THR A 233 -38.44 -12.31 7.63
C THR A 233 -36.99 -11.87 7.91
N PRO A 234 -36.78 -10.68 8.49
CA PRO A 234 -35.48 -10.28 9.01
C PRO A 234 -34.91 -11.24 10.03
N VAL A 235 -33.58 -11.35 10.08
CA VAL A 235 -32.88 -12.06 11.15
C VAL A 235 -33.14 -11.37 12.49
N ASP A 236 -33.32 -12.16 13.55
CA ASP A 236 -33.65 -11.63 14.86
C ASP A 236 -32.54 -10.68 15.37
N GLY A 237 -32.92 -9.51 15.86
CA GLY A 237 -32.00 -8.47 16.36
C GLY A 237 -31.33 -7.61 15.27
N ILE A 238 -31.65 -7.83 13.98
CA ILE A 238 -30.99 -7.09 12.89
C ILE A 238 -31.24 -5.58 12.91
N GLU A 239 -32.45 -5.14 13.31
CA GLU A 239 -32.74 -3.70 13.36
C GLU A 239 -31.86 -2.97 14.37
N ASP A 240 -31.72 -3.50 15.60
CA ASP A 240 -30.86 -2.94 16.63
C ASP A 240 -29.39 -2.97 16.22
N ALA A 241 -28.97 -4.06 15.55
CA ALA A 241 -27.61 -4.18 15.01
C ALA A 241 -27.33 -3.12 13.94
N LEU A 242 -28.21 -2.98 12.94
CA LEU A 242 -28.06 -1.98 11.88
C LEU A 242 -28.08 -0.56 12.43
N LYS A 243 -28.96 -0.26 13.40
CA LYS A 243 -29.00 1.02 14.08
C LYS A 243 -27.65 1.34 14.74
N THR A 244 -27.14 0.43 15.56
CA THR A 244 -25.85 0.61 16.26
C THR A 244 -24.70 0.78 15.30
N LEU A 245 -24.65 -0.03 14.24
CA LEU A 245 -23.58 0.05 13.24
C LEU A 245 -23.65 1.35 12.40
N SER A 246 -24.86 1.82 12.10
CA SER A 246 -25.06 3.03 11.31
C SER A 246 -24.63 4.33 12.02
N GLU A 247 -24.47 4.30 13.35
CA GLU A 247 -23.93 5.42 14.11
C GLU A 247 -22.46 5.71 13.79
N LYS A 248 -21.74 4.68 13.30
CA LYS A 248 -20.32 4.78 13.03
C LYS A 248 -19.94 4.53 11.57
N TYR A 249 -20.69 3.70 10.86
CA TYR A 249 -20.35 3.23 9.54
C TYR A 249 -21.43 3.52 8.52
N THR A 250 -21.04 3.73 7.27
CA THR A 250 -21.93 3.67 6.12
C THR A 250 -22.19 2.20 5.77
N LEU A 251 -23.41 1.74 5.93
CA LEU A 251 -23.75 0.33 5.72
C LEU A 251 -24.08 0.06 4.25
N ILE A 252 -23.38 -0.90 3.65
CA ILE A 252 -23.57 -1.33 2.27
C ILE A 252 -24.01 -2.78 2.27
N CYS A 253 -25.23 -3.03 1.80
CA CYS A 253 -25.72 -4.38 1.56
C CYS A 253 -25.13 -4.92 0.26
N TYR A 254 -24.34 -6.00 0.32
CA TYR A 254 -23.84 -6.67 -0.86
C TYR A 254 -24.48 -8.07 -0.99
N THR A 255 -24.95 -8.41 -2.17
CA THR A 255 -25.67 -9.67 -2.38
C THR A 255 -25.63 -10.13 -3.83
N ALA A 256 -25.53 -11.42 -4.04
CA ALA A 256 -25.64 -12.02 -5.38
C ALA A 256 -27.01 -11.75 -6.04
N LYS A 257 -28.06 -11.41 -5.28
CA LYS A 257 -29.35 -11.02 -5.83
C LYS A 257 -29.25 -9.75 -6.68
N ALA A 258 -28.34 -8.84 -6.38
CA ALA A 258 -28.16 -7.57 -7.08
C ALA A 258 -27.35 -7.68 -8.39
N LYS A 259 -26.92 -8.88 -8.82
CA LYS A 259 -26.18 -9.06 -10.08
C LYS A 259 -27.01 -8.60 -11.28
N PRO A 260 -26.43 -7.77 -12.19
CA PRO A 260 -27.18 -7.18 -13.31
C PRO A 260 -27.58 -8.21 -14.40
N ASP A 261 -26.88 -9.35 -14.48
CA ASP A 261 -27.13 -10.45 -15.39
C ASP A 261 -28.22 -11.42 -14.90
N ARG A 262 -28.79 -11.17 -13.74
CA ARG A 262 -29.90 -11.96 -13.19
C ARG A 262 -31.20 -11.64 -13.89
N GLY A 263 -31.96 -12.67 -14.23
CA GLY A 263 -33.32 -12.54 -14.81
C GLY A 263 -34.24 -11.73 -13.89
N LEU A 264 -35.18 -11.02 -14.49
CA LEU A 264 -36.20 -10.28 -13.72
C LEU A 264 -37.15 -11.27 -13.01
N VAL A 265 -37.45 -10.96 -11.76
CA VAL A 265 -38.47 -11.69 -10.97
C VAL A 265 -39.68 -10.78 -10.81
N ASN A 266 -40.83 -11.22 -11.34
CA ASN A 266 -42.06 -10.39 -11.41
C ASN A 266 -41.82 -8.99 -12.03
N GLY A 267 -40.96 -8.93 -13.08
CA GLY A 267 -40.64 -7.69 -13.78
C GLY A 267 -39.67 -6.76 -13.06
N LYS A 268 -39.05 -7.18 -11.94
CA LYS A 268 -38.15 -6.39 -11.12
C LYS A 268 -36.74 -6.99 -11.09
N THR A 269 -35.75 -6.11 -11.01
CA THR A 269 -34.36 -6.51 -10.75
C THR A 269 -34.18 -6.98 -9.29
N GLY A 270 -33.17 -7.82 -9.04
CA GLY A 270 -32.89 -8.24 -7.67
C GLY A 270 -32.58 -7.08 -6.73
N THR A 271 -31.91 -6.03 -7.22
CA THR A 271 -31.68 -4.79 -6.45
C THR A 271 -32.99 -4.11 -6.05
N GLN A 272 -33.97 -4.03 -6.96
CA GLN A 272 -35.30 -3.47 -6.65
C GLN A 272 -36.02 -4.31 -5.59
N LEU A 273 -35.99 -5.64 -5.71
CA LEU A 273 -36.61 -6.53 -4.75
C LEU A 273 -36.00 -6.39 -3.36
N VAL A 274 -34.66 -6.28 -3.25
CA VAL A 274 -33.98 -6.08 -1.97
C VAL A 274 -34.37 -4.74 -1.34
N TRP A 275 -34.40 -3.65 -2.12
CA TRP A 275 -34.83 -2.36 -1.61
C TRP A 275 -36.29 -2.34 -1.16
N GLU A 276 -37.19 -2.97 -1.89
CA GLU A 276 -38.60 -3.07 -1.50
C GLU A 276 -38.76 -3.86 -0.19
N TRP A 277 -38.05 -4.97 -0.08
CA TRP A 277 -38.07 -5.80 1.13
C TRP A 277 -37.47 -5.04 2.35
N LEU A 278 -36.33 -4.37 2.18
CA LEU A 278 -35.76 -3.52 3.23
C LEU A 278 -36.76 -2.43 3.68
N LYS A 279 -37.42 -1.80 2.74
CA LYS A 279 -38.43 -0.76 3.00
C LYS A 279 -39.67 -1.32 3.72
N GLN A 280 -40.12 -2.50 3.30
CA GLN A 280 -41.24 -3.19 3.96
C GLN A 280 -40.98 -3.47 5.42
N HIS A 281 -39.72 -3.71 5.78
CA HIS A 281 -39.30 -4.01 7.14
C HIS A 281 -38.70 -2.80 7.89
N GLY A 282 -38.70 -1.60 7.29
CA GLY A 282 -38.19 -0.37 7.91
C GLY A 282 -36.67 -0.32 8.10
N LEU A 283 -35.94 -1.17 7.37
CA LEU A 283 -34.47 -1.29 7.45
C LEU A 283 -33.73 -0.44 6.42
N ASP A 284 -34.46 0.06 5.39
CA ASP A 284 -33.92 0.89 4.31
C ASP A 284 -33.22 2.16 4.81
N LYS A 285 -33.69 2.73 5.92
CA LYS A 285 -33.12 3.93 6.56
C LYS A 285 -31.66 3.75 7.04
N TYR A 286 -31.20 2.53 7.23
CA TYR A 286 -29.85 2.22 7.69
C TYR A 286 -28.89 1.85 6.54
N ILE A 287 -29.40 1.45 5.38
CA ILE A 287 -28.62 0.95 4.26
C ILE A 287 -28.41 2.05 3.21
N SER A 288 -27.18 2.36 2.91
CA SER A 288 -26.82 3.42 1.95
C SER A 288 -26.83 2.93 0.49
N LYS A 289 -26.52 1.64 0.27
CA LYS A 289 -26.39 1.05 -1.06
C LYS A 289 -26.68 -0.44 -1.04
N VAL A 290 -27.30 -0.94 -2.12
CA VAL A 290 -27.42 -2.37 -2.43
C VAL A 290 -26.61 -2.65 -3.68
N THR A 291 -25.72 -3.65 -3.67
CA THR A 291 -24.81 -3.95 -4.78
C THR A 291 -24.49 -5.45 -4.86
N ALA A 292 -24.13 -5.92 -6.06
CA ALA A 292 -23.56 -7.25 -6.24
C ALA A 292 -22.03 -7.27 -6.14
N GLU A 293 -21.40 -6.11 -6.24
CA GLU A 293 -19.97 -5.97 -6.13
C GLU A 293 -19.55 -5.91 -4.66
N LYS A 294 -18.47 -6.59 -4.32
CA LYS A 294 -17.87 -6.49 -2.99
C LYS A 294 -17.39 -5.07 -2.76
N PRO A 295 -18.03 -4.29 -1.86
CA PRO A 295 -17.67 -2.90 -1.66
C PRO A 295 -16.30 -2.79 -0.96
N ARG A 296 -15.63 -1.65 -1.14
CA ARG A 296 -14.51 -1.30 -0.26
C ARG A 296 -15.07 -1.01 1.12
N ALA A 297 -14.64 -1.76 2.12
CA ALA A 297 -15.18 -1.68 3.47
C ALA A 297 -14.14 -2.07 4.53
N VAL A 298 -14.31 -1.56 5.74
CA VAL A 298 -13.46 -1.88 6.90
C VAL A 298 -13.60 -3.33 7.34
N ALA A 299 -14.78 -3.91 7.16
CA ALA A 299 -15.09 -5.31 7.44
C ALA A 299 -16.30 -5.78 6.64
N TYR A 300 -16.50 -7.09 6.60
CA TYR A 300 -17.67 -7.74 5.99
C TYR A 300 -18.33 -8.64 7.04
N ILE A 301 -19.66 -8.56 7.11
CA ILE A 301 -20.51 -9.45 7.90
C ILE A 301 -21.23 -10.36 6.90
N ASP A 302 -20.96 -11.67 6.95
CA ASP A 302 -21.37 -12.65 5.95
C ASP A 302 -21.48 -14.02 6.63
N ASP A 303 -22.55 -14.77 6.36
CA ASP A 303 -22.83 -16.08 6.96
C ASP A 303 -21.94 -17.20 6.38
N LYS A 304 -21.32 -16.97 5.23
CA LYS A 304 -20.47 -17.94 4.51
C LYS A 304 -18.99 -17.58 4.49
N ALA A 305 -18.61 -16.46 5.11
CA ALA A 305 -17.24 -16.01 5.13
C ALA A 305 -16.45 -16.65 6.25
N PHE A 306 -15.42 -17.40 5.89
CA PHE A 306 -14.36 -17.76 6.82
C PHE A 306 -13.44 -16.58 7.07
N ARG A 307 -13.08 -16.34 8.32
CA ARG A 307 -12.08 -15.35 8.65
C ARG A 307 -10.71 -15.89 8.25
N PHE A 308 -10.22 -15.45 7.10
CA PHE A 308 -8.90 -15.87 6.63
C PHE A 308 -7.81 -15.35 7.59
N SER A 309 -7.04 -16.26 8.16
CA SER A 309 -5.83 -15.98 8.93
C SER A 309 -4.58 -16.53 8.23
N ASN A 310 -4.59 -17.79 7.88
CA ASN A 310 -3.63 -18.48 7.03
C ASN A 310 -4.28 -19.71 6.40
N TRP A 311 -3.64 -20.32 5.41
CA TRP A 311 -4.22 -21.46 4.69
C TRP A 311 -4.38 -22.71 5.54
N ASP A 312 -3.50 -22.98 6.50
CA ASP A 312 -3.58 -24.19 7.33
C ASP A 312 -4.81 -24.15 8.22
N ILE A 313 -5.08 -22.99 8.85
CA ILE A 313 -6.27 -22.78 9.66
C ILE A 313 -7.52 -22.84 8.78
N CYS A 314 -7.52 -22.16 7.64
CA CYS A 314 -8.67 -22.15 6.74
C CYS A 314 -9.02 -23.55 6.23
N ILE A 315 -8.04 -24.36 5.84
CA ILE A 315 -8.26 -25.76 5.42
C ILE A 315 -8.80 -26.62 6.56
N ASN A 316 -8.29 -26.44 7.78
CA ASN A 316 -8.79 -27.17 8.94
C ASN A 316 -10.26 -26.80 9.28
N GLU A 317 -10.58 -25.51 9.27
CA GLU A 317 -11.97 -25.05 9.49
C GLU A 317 -12.92 -25.58 8.40
N LEU A 318 -12.48 -25.65 7.14
CA LEU A 318 -13.26 -26.23 6.04
C LEU A 318 -13.51 -27.74 6.24
N LYS A 319 -12.49 -28.49 6.74
CA LYS A 319 -12.62 -29.91 7.07
C LYS A 319 -13.55 -30.11 8.26
N ASP A 320 -13.36 -29.35 9.33
CA ASP A 320 -14.19 -29.43 10.55
C ASP A 320 -15.64 -29.05 10.26
N GLY A 321 -15.86 -28.15 9.30
CA GLY A 321 -17.17 -27.77 8.79
C GLY A 321 -17.77 -28.75 7.76
N GLY A 322 -17.07 -29.82 7.41
CA GLY A 322 -17.55 -30.84 6.47
C GLY A 322 -17.62 -30.36 5.01
N LEU A 323 -16.78 -29.36 4.66
CA LEU A 323 -16.70 -28.80 3.30
C LEU A 323 -15.52 -29.36 2.49
N LEU A 324 -14.63 -30.11 3.14
CA LEU A 324 -13.52 -30.87 2.55
C LEU A 324 -13.50 -32.29 3.11
#